data_b666b8834d87f683344319cb9e63780c
#
_entry.id   b666b8834d87f683344319cb9e63780c
#
_cell.length_a   1.000
_cell.length_b   1.000
_cell.length_c   1.000
_cell.angle_alpha   90.00
_cell.angle_beta   90.00
_cell.angle_gamma   90.00
#
_symmetry.space_group_name_H-M   'P 1'
#
loop_
_entity.id
_entity.type
_entity.pdbx_description
1 polymer ?
#
loop_
_entity_poly.entity_id
_entity_poly.type
_entity_poly.pdbx_seq_one_letter_code
_entity_poly.pdbx_strand_id
1 'polypeptide(L)'
;MFYELKRQIEYFLKNKIYMASLIIAAIAGYGYEITHSSLGIDDVCIGLYFDDGLGVSIGRWPFYVINKIFHVTEFEPFILEFIAVLIFMFAAIVWSAVLRYVLGDKLPIACYAVFSAMLLDYSLIAEVFIYYLQNGVPIIYAIVAVAVFDFYYLYTHNLEQKQRILHKFGMSLIVSVAIGFYEAAANVFLTGMLLIMIVDCFGANRMQIRK
;
A
#
# COMPACT_ATOMS: atom_id res chain seq x y z
N MET A 1 -13.70 8.05 -11.01
CA MET A 1 -12.62 7.68 -10.09
C MET A 1 -12.00 6.33 -10.44
N PHE A 2 -12.64 5.19 -10.17
CA PHE A 2 -12.05 3.85 -10.37
C PHE A 2 -11.53 3.59 -11.80
N TYR A 3 -12.22 4.07 -12.82
CA TYR A 3 -11.77 3.96 -14.20
C TYR A 3 -10.41 4.65 -14.43
N GLU A 4 -10.22 5.84 -13.87
CA GLU A 4 -8.96 6.58 -14.00
C GLU A 4 -7.81 5.88 -13.28
N LEU A 5 -8.04 5.43 -12.02
CA LEU A 5 -7.03 4.68 -11.28
C LEU A 5 -6.66 3.38 -12.00
N LYS A 6 -7.65 2.63 -12.48
CA LYS A 6 -7.44 1.40 -13.27
C LYS A 6 -6.56 1.67 -14.50
N ARG A 7 -6.85 2.73 -15.26
CA ARG A 7 -6.07 3.12 -16.43
C ARG A 7 -4.60 3.39 -16.09
N GLN A 8 -4.34 4.05 -14.95
CA GLN A 8 -2.98 4.30 -14.49
C GLN A 8 -2.28 3.01 -14.06
N ILE A 9 -2.96 2.13 -13.34
CA ILE A 9 -2.42 0.81 -12.96
C ILE A 9 -2.08 -0.02 -14.20
N GLU A 10 -2.98 -0.09 -15.18
CA GLU A 10 -2.74 -0.82 -16.43
C GLU A 10 -1.52 -0.30 -17.20
N TYR A 11 -1.24 1.01 -17.14
CA TYR A 11 -0.05 1.58 -17.75
C TYR A 11 1.23 0.97 -17.19
N PHE A 12 1.34 0.83 -15.86
CA PHE A 12 2.50 0.25 -15.20
C PHE A 12 2.59 -1.26 -15.43
N LEU A 13 1.48 -1.98 -15.34
CA LEU A 13 1.44 -3.42 -15.57
C LEU A 13 1.87 -3.81 -17.00
N LYS A 14 1.59 -2.96 -18.00
CA LYS A 14 2.00 -3.19 -19.38
C LYS A 14 3.45 -2.79 -19.65
N ASN A 15 4.08 -2.03 -18.76
CA ASN A 15 5.45 -1.58 -18.94
C ASN A 15 6.47 -2.63 -18.45
N LYS A 16 7.08 -3.33 -19.36
CA LYS A 16 8.03 -4.43 -19.07
C LYS A 16 9.24 -3.97 -18.25
N ILE A 17 9.77 -2.77 -18.53
CA ILE A 17 10.95 -2.24 -17.83
C ILE A 17 10.58 -1.96 -16.37
N TYR A 18 9.45 -1.29 -16.15
CA TYR A 18 8.95 -1.01 -14.80
C TYR A 18 8.71 -2.31 -14.01
N MET A 19 8.01 -3.28 -14.61
CA MET A 19 7.72 -4.55 -13.97
C MET A 19 8.98 -5.35 -13.65
N ALA A 20 9.96 -5.37 -14.57
CA ALA A 20 11.26 -6.01 -14.32
C ALA A 20 12.01 -5.34 -13.16
N SER A 21 12.05 -4.00 -13.13
CA SER A 21 12.67 -3.25 -12.03
C SER A 21 12.00 -3.54 -10.69
N LEU A 22 10.67 -3.63 -10.67
CA LEU A 22 9.90 -3.93 -9.47
C LEU A 22 10.17 -5.35 -8.94
N ILE A 23 10.25 -6.33 -9.85
CA ILE A 23 10.57 -7.72 -9.49
C ILE A 23 12.00 -7.82 -8.95
N ILE A 24 12.97 -7.15 -9.59
CA ILE A 24 14.36 -7.13 -9.13
C ILE A 24 14.45 -6.51 -7.74
N ALA A 25 13.78 -5.38 -7.49
CA ALA A 25 13.73 -4.75 -6.18
C ALA A 25 13.12 -5.70 -5.13
N ALA A 26 11.98 -6.32 -5.43
CA ALA A 26 11.34 -7.26 -4.52
C ALA A 26 12.24 -8.47 -4.17
N ILE A 27 12.96 -9.02 -5.16
CA ILE A 27 13.90 -10.12 -4.91
C ILE A 27 15.10 -9.62 -4.10
N ALA A 28 15.62 -8.43 -4.36
CA ALA A 28 16.74 -7.87 -3.64
C ALA A 28 16.40 -7.57 -2.17
N GLY A 29 15.21 -7.01 -1.92
CA GLY A 29 14.74 -6.67 -0.58
C GLY A 29 14.28 -7.87 0.25
N TYR A 30 13.55 -8.79 -0.38
CA TYR A 30 12.83 -9.86 0.35
C TYR A 30 13.19 -11.27 -0.07
N GLY A 31 14.11 -11.46 -1.04
CA GLY A 31 14.43 -12.79 -1.54
C GLY A 31 15.03 -13.72 -0.49
N TYR A 32 15.75 -13.16 0.48
CA TYR A 32 16.27 -13.91 1.62
C TYR A 32 15.12 -14.39 2.51
N GLU A 33 14.24 -13.50 2.94
CA GLU A 33 13.11 -13.79 3.83
C GLU A 33 12.17 -14.83 3.23
N ILE A 34 11.83 -14.71 1.93
CA ILE A 34 10.96 -15.66 1.23
C ILE A 34 11.58 -17.08 1.19
N THR A 35 12.90 -17.20 1.24
CA THR A 35 13.61 -18.47 1.11
C THR A 35 14.13 -19.05 2.43
N HIS A 36 14.17 -18.24 3.49
CA HIS A 36 14.68 -18.60 4.81
C HIS A 36 13.69 -18.17 5.88
N SER A 37 13.21 -19.12 6.64
CA SER A 37 12.32 -18.81 7.77
C SER A 37 13.09 -18.05 8.84
N SER A 38 12.74 -16.78 9.05
CA SER A 38 13.14 -16.00 10.21
C SER A 38 11.95 -15.89 11.18
N LEU A 39 12.17 -16.31 12.43
CA LEU A 39 11.17 -16.22 13.47
C LEU A 39 11.47 -15.01 14.36
N GLY A 40 10.57 -14.05 14.37
CA GLY A 40 10.60 -12.95 15.33
C GLY A 40 10.13 -13.39 16.73
N ILE A 41 10.41 -12.58 17.74
CA ILE A 41 9.95 -12.86 19.13
C ILE A 41 8.43 -12.99 19.17
N ASP A 42 7.74 -12.13 18.45
CA ASP A 42 6.27 -12.13 18.39
C ASP A 42 5.73 -13.41 17.74
N ASP A 43 6.42 -13.94 16.73
CA ASP A 43 6.04 -15.17 16.04
C ASP A 43 6.16 -16.39 16.94
N VAL A 44 7.19 -16.43 17.78
CA VAL A 44 7.36 -17.50 18.78
C VAL A 44 6.21 -17.45 19.80
N CYS A 45 5.82 -16.25 20.24
CA CYS A 45 4.69 -16.08 21.15
C CYS A 45 3.37 -16.51 20.50
N ILE A 46 3.16 -16.18 19.21
CA ILE A 46 1.96 -16.55 18.47
C ILE A 46 1.93 -18.04 18.16
N GLY A 47 3.06 -18.64 17.76
CA GLY A 47 3.15 -20.06 17.49
C GLY A 47 2.95 -20.92 18.73
N LEU A 48 3.34 -20.43 19.92
CA LEU A 48 3.13 -21.11 21.20
C LEU A 48 1.75 -20.87 21.81
N TYR A 49 1.14 -19.71 21.53
CA TYR A 49 -0.12 -19.26 22.13
C TYR A 49 -1.11 -18.80 21.04
N PHE A 50 -1.20 -19.56 19.96
CA PHE A 50 -2.11 -19.24 18.85
C PHE A 50 -3.55 -19.20 19.37
N ASP A 51 -3.93 -18.05 19.93
CA ASP A 51 -5.27 -17.73 20.34
C ASP A 51 -5.93 -16.92 19.22
N ASP A 52 -6.99 -17.47 18.66
CA ASP A 52 -7.85 -16.85 17.64
C ASP A 52 -8.30 -15.42 18.01
N GLY A 53 -8.27 -15.06 19.28
CA GLY A 53 -8.68 -13.77 19.80
C GLY A 53 -7.59 -12.70 19.89
N LEU A 54 -6.30 -13.03 19.74
CA LEU A 54 -5.21 -12.08 19.97
C LEU A 54 -5.32 -10.84 19.07
N GLY A 55 -5.59 -11.05 17.78
CA GLY A 55 -5.78 -9.93 16.84
C GLY A 55 -6.90 -8.98 17.25
N VAL A 56 -8.01 -9.50 17.77
CA VAL A 56 -9.14 -8.68 18.23
C VAL A 56 -8.79 -7.95 19.53
N SER A 57 -8.11 -8.60 20.47
CA SER A 57 -7.75 -8.02 21.77
C SER A 57 -6.79 -6.85 21.67
N ILE A 58 -5.92 -6.83 20.64
CA ILE A 58 -4.99 -5.74 20.35
C ILE A 58 -5.54 -4.75 19.30
N GLY A 59 -6.82 -4.88 18.91
CA GLY A 59 -7.48 -3.97 17.97
C GLY A 59 -7.26 -4.27 16.49
N ARG A 60 -6.54 -5.34 16.13
CA ARG A 60 -6.25 -5.74 14.73
C ARG A 60 -7.31 -6.65 14.13
N TRP A 61 -8.57 -6.29 14.30
CA TRP A 61 -9.74 -7.06 13.89
C TRP A 61 -9.81 -7.44 12.41
N PRO A 62 -9.32 -6.63 11.41
CA PRO A 62 -9.41 -7.04 10.01
C PRO A 62 -8.51 -8.23 9.70
N PHE A 63 -7.36 -8.32 10.37
CA PHE A 63 -6.47 -9.47 10.25
C PHE A 63 -7.14 -10.76 10.75
N TYR A 64 -7.81 -10.69 11.91
CA TYR A 64 -8.62 -11.80 12.42
C TYR A 64 -9.70 -12.24 11.42
N VAL A 65 -10.42 -11.27 10.81
CA VAL A 65 -11.46 -11.57 9.80
C VAL A 65 -10.86 -12.26 8.59
N ILE A 66 -9.72 -11.81 8.09
CA ILE A 66 -9.02 -12.42 6.95
C ILE A 66 -8.62 -13.86 7.28
N ASN A 67 -8.02 -14.10 8.44
CA ASN A 67 -7.61 -15.43 8.86
C ASN A 67 -8.81 -16.38 8.97
N LYS A 68 -9.95 -15.92 9.45
CA LYS A 68 -11.20 -16.70 9.49
C LYS A 68 -11.74 -17.01 8.09
N ILE A 69 -11.72 -16.07 7.16
CA ILE A 69 -12.21 -16.26 5.79
C ILE A 69 -11.34 -17.27 5.04
N PHE A 70 -10.02 -17.17 5.17
CA PHE A 70 -9.08 -18.03 4.46
C PHE A 70 -8.72 -19.31 5.22
N HIS A 71 -9.34 -19.54 6.39
CA HIS A 71 -9.05 -20.69 7.25
C HIS A 71 -7.55 -20.85 7.57
N VAL A 72 -6.85 -19.73 7.77
CA VAL A 72 -5.45 -19.75 8.17
C VAL A 72 -5.38 -20.16 9.65
N THR A 73 -5.20 -21.47 9.88
CA THR A 73 -5.16 -22.07 11.22
C THR A 73 -3.75 -22.49 11.62
N GLU A 74 -2.82 -22.48 10.68
CA GLU A 74 -1.45 -22.92 10.86
C GLU A 74 -0.47 -21.82 10.44
N PHE A 75 0.69 -21.84 11.05
CA PHE A 75 1.79 -20.93 10.72
C PHE A 75 2.46 -21.41 9.44
N GLU A 76 2.22 -20.70 8.33
CA GLU A 76 2.77 -20.98 7.00
C GLU A 76 3.63 -19.79 6.54
N PRO A 77 4.84 -19.63 7.10
CA PRO A 77 5.63 -18.41 6.91
C PRO A 77 5.93 -18.12 5.45
N PHE A 78 6.45 -19.10 4.71
CA PHE A 78 6.89 -18.89 3.32
C PHE A 78 5.77 -18.43 2.38
N ILE A 79 4.60 -19.04 2.47
CA ILE A 79 3.47 -18.72 1.59
C ILE A 79 2.94 -17.32 1.93
N LEU A 80 2.81 -17.02 3.21
CA LEU A 80 2.25 -15.74 3.66
C LEU A 80 3.21 -14.59 3.37
N GLU A 81 4.51 -14.77 3.57
CA GLU A 81 5.53 -13.78 3.21
C GLU A 81 5.58 -13.56 1.71
N PHE A 82 5.53 -14.61 0.90
CA PHE A 82 5.46 -14.49 -0.55
C PHE A 82 4.23 -13.71 -1.01
N ILE A 83 3.05 -14.01 -0.47
CA ILE A 83 1.81 -13.28 -0.74
C ILE A 83 1.93 -11.82 -0.29
N ALA A 84 2.51 -11.57 0.89
CA ALA A 84 2.73 -10.23 1.41
C ALA A 84 3.62 -9.39 0.47
N VAL A 85 4.70 -9.96 -0.06
CA VAL A 85 5.57 -9.29 -1.04
C VAL A 85 4.83 -9.00 -2.34
N LEU A 86 4.01 -9.93 -2.84
CA LEU A 86 3.18 -9.68 -4.02
C LEU A 86 2.18 -8.54 -3.81
N ILE A 87 1.55 -8.48 -2.64
CA ILE A 87 0.63 -7.40 -2.28
C ILE A 87 1.40 -6.07 -2.17
N PHE A 88 2.62 -6.10 -1.63
CA PHE A 88 3.44 -4.90 -1.51
C PHE A 88 3.92 -4.38 -2.87
N MET A 89 4.30 -5.27 -3.78
CA MET A 89 4.55 -4.91 -5.18
C MET A 89 3.31 -4.27 -5.82
N PHE A 90 2.13 -4.82 -5.58
CA PHE A 90 0.88 -4.22 -6.05
C PHE A 90 0.65 -2.84 -5.41
N ALA A 91 0.90 -2.68 -4.11
CA ALA A 91 0.83 -1.38 -3.43
C ALA A 91 1.76 -0.35 -4.09
N ALA A 92 3.00 -0.72 -4.42
CA ALA A 92 3.96 0.15 -5.11
C ALA A 92 3.46 0.58 -6.50
N ILE A 93 2.80 -0.33 -7.23
CA ILE A 93 2.12 0.00 -8.51
C ILE A 93 1.01 1.01 -8.29
N VAL A 94 0.16 0.82 -7.27
CA VAL A 94 -0.95 1.74 -6.97
C VAL A 94 -0.43 3.12 -6.59
N TRP A 95 0.59 3.22 -5.73
CA TRP A 95 1.23 4.48 -5.39
C TRP A 95 1.84 5.19 -6.60
N SER A 96 2.52 4.46 -7.48
CA SER A 96 3.05 4.99 -8.73
C SER A 96 1.92 5.49 -9.64
N ALA A 97 0.79 4.77 -9.69
CA ALA A 97 -0.40 5.16 -10.44
C ALA A 97 -1.00 6.47 -9.90
N VAL A 98 -1.07 6.63 -8.58
CA VAL A 98 -1.53 7.88 -7.93
C VAL A 98 -0.60 9.04 -8.28
N LEU A 99 0.71 8.86 -8.14
CA LEU A 99 1.70 9.89 -8.48
C LEU A 99 1.63 10.27 -9.97
N ARG A 100 1.51 9.29 -10.87
CA ARG A 100 1.37 9.57 -12.30
C ARG A 100 0.07 10.31 -12.63
N TYR A 101 -1.01 10.01 -11.94
CA TYR A 101 -2.26 10.73 -12.12
C TYR A 101 -2.12 12.22 -11.76
N VAL A 102 -1.40 12.52 -10.67
CA VAL A 102 -1.14 13.91 -10.21
C VAL A 102 -0.17 14.64 -11.13
N LEU A 103 0.91 14.00 -11.53
CA LEU A 103 1.98 14.60 -12.33
C LEU A 103 1.69 14.61 -13.83
N GLY A 104 0.76 13.77 -14.30
CA GLY A 104 0.59 13.51 -15.73
C GLY A 104 1.80 12.78 -16.31
N ASP A 105 2.04 12.95 -17.60
CA ASP A 105 3.17 12.33 -18.33
C ASP A 105 4.49 13.13 -18.22
N LYS A 106 4.70 13.83 -17.09
CA LYS A 106 5.86 14.72 -16.93
C LYS A 106 7.14 13.99 -16.52
N LEU A 107 7.00 12.83 -15.88
CA LEU A 107 8.14 12.04 -15.43
C LEU A 107 8.38 10.81 -16.28
N PRO A 108 9.66 10.49 -16.56
CA PRO A 108 10.01 9.24 -17.22
C PRO A 108 9.68 8.04 -16.31
N ILE A 109 9.45 6.89 -16.92
CA ILE A 109 9.11 5.64 -16.23
C ILE A 109 10.16 5.24 -15.18
N ALA A 110 11.43 5.59 -15.42
CA ALA A 110 12.53 5.33 -14.50
C ALA A 110 12.32 5.99 -13.11
N CYS A 111 11.73 7.19 -13.06
CA CYS A 111 11.45 7.86 -11.79
C CYS A 111 10.44 7.07 -10.95
N TYR A 112 9.41 6.51 -11.59
CA TYR A 112 8.43 5.66 -10.90
C TYR A 112 9.04 4.31 -10.49
N ALA A 113 9.94 3.76 -11.29
CA ALA A 113 10.66 2.54 -10.93
C ALA A 113 11.55 2.74 -9.69
N VAL A 114 12.29 3.86 -9.64
CA VAL A 114 13.09 4.24 -8.46
C VAL A 114 12.20 4.46 -7.24
N PHE A 115 11.10 5.20 -7.40
CA PHE A 115 10.14 5.40 -6.31
C PHE A 115 9.61 4.07 -5.75
N SER A 116 9.21 3.15 -6.63
CA SER A 116 8.71 1.84 -6.24
C SER A 116 9.77 0.98 -5.55
N ALA A 117 11.01 1.01 -6.04
CA ALA A 117 12.12 0.32 -5.40
C ALA A 117 12.39 0.89 -4.00
N MET A 118 12.46 2.21 -3.87
CA MET A 118 12.63 2.85 -2.56
C MET A 118 11.49 2.54 -1.58
N LEU A 119 10.25 2.42 -2.08
CA LEU A 119 9.10 2.06 -1.24
C LEU A 119 9.20 0.60 -0.78
N LEU A 120 9.59 -0.32 -1.67
CA LEU A 120 9.74 -1.74 -1.35
C LEU A 120 10.92 -1.99 -0.39
N ASP A 121 12.07 -1.38 -0.68
CA ASP A 121 13.33 -1.67 0.03
C ASP A 121 13.55 -0.75 1.24
N TYR A 122 12.49 -0.07 1.72
CA TYR A 122 12.60 0.75 2.91
C TYR A 122 12.82 -0.11 4.15
N SER A 123 13.98 0.05 4.78
CA SER A 123 14.48 -0.84 5.83
C SER A 123 13.51 -1.08 7.00
N LEU A 124 12.76 -0.05 7.43
CA LEU A 124 11.77 -0.21 8.50
C LEU A 124 10.59 -1.09 8.10
N ILE A 125 10.24 -1.12 6.81
CA ILE A 125 9.17 -2.00 6.33
C ILE A 125 9.70 -3.42 6.18
N ALA A 126 10.94 -3.59 5.72
CA ALA A 126 11.59 -4.89 5.64
C ALA A 126 11.69 -5.55 7.03
N GLU A 127 12.02 -4.78 8.09
CA GLU A 127 12.03 -5.28 9.46
C GLU A 127 10.64 -5.76 9.92
N VAL A 128 9.58 -5.08 9.50
CA VAL A 128 8.20 -5.46 9.83
C VAL A 128 7.80 -6.80 9.20
N PHE A 129 8.39 -7.18 8.06
CA PHE A 129 8.13 -8.46 7.41
C PHE A 129 8.66 -9.68 8.20
N ILE A 130 9.59 -9.47 9.12
CA ILE A 130 10.08 -10.53 10.03
C ILE A 130 8.95 -10.99 10.97
N TYR A 131 7.93 -10.16 11.19
CA TYR A 131 6.85 -10.44 12.13
C TYR A 131 5.58 -10.90 11.40
N TYR A 132 5.16 -12.13 11.61
CA TYR A 132 3.96 -12.72 11.02
C TYR A 132 2.70 -11.88 11.21
N LEU A 133 2.47 -11.35 12.43
CA LEU A 133 1.30 -10.49 12.74
C LEU A 133 1.26 -9.20 11.91
N GLN A 134 2.35 -8.83 11.31
CA GLN A 134 2.47 -7.58 10.57
C GLN A 134 2.43 -7.76 9.05
N ASN A 135 2.24 -9.00 8.57
CA ASN A 135 2.10 -9.28 7.13
C ASN A 135 0.87 -8.58 6.49
N GLY A 136 -0.04 -8.03 7.31
CA GLY A 136 -1.09 -7.11 6.85
C GLY A 136 -0.61 -5.72 6.42
N VAL A 137 0.62 -5.30 6.76
CA VAL A 137 1.16 -3.98 6.42
C VAL A 137 1.16 -3.70 4.90
N PRO A 138 1.52 -4.62 4.01
CA PRO A 138 1.40 -4.44 2.57
C PRO A 138 -0.03 -4.11 2.11
N ILE A 139 -1.03 -4.71 2.74
CA ILE A 139 -2.45 -4.43 2.45
C ILE A 139 -2.77 -2.98 2.81
N ILE A 140 -2.27 -2.49 3.94
CA ILE A 140 -2.44 -1.10 4.37
C ILE A 140 -1.91 -0.15 3.30
N TYR A 141 -0.70 -0.37 2.80
CA TYR A 141 -0.13 0.49 1.76
C TYR A 141 -0.97 0.49 0.49
N ALA A 142 -1.53 -0.65 0.09
CA ALA A 142 -2.39 -0.75 -1.09
C ALA A 142 -3.71 0.01 -0.89
N ILE A 143 -4.42 -0.22 0.22
CA ILE A 143 -5.73 0.40 0.46
C ILE A 143 -5.62 1.88 0.79
N VAL A 144 -4.56 2.30 1.50
CA VAL A 144 -4.30 3.71 1.78
C VAL A 144 -3.99 4.48 0.50
N ALA A 145 -3.25 3.89 -0.46
CA ALA A 145 -3.03 4.53 -1.76
C ALA A 145 -4.35 4.83 -2.49
N VAL A 146 -5.34 3.92 -2.40
CA VAL A 146 -6.68 4.14 -2.98
C VAL A 146 -7.39 5.28 -2.24
N ALA A 147 -7.30 5.36 -0.91
CA ALA A 147 -7.90 6.44 -0.13
C ALA A 147 -7.26 7.80 -0.45
N VAL A 148 -5.94 7.86 -0.61
CA VAL A 148 -5.21 9.07 -1.01
C VAL A 148 -5.59 9.50 -2.43
N PHE A 149 -5.77 8.54 -3.35
CA PHE A 149 -6.30 8.82 -4.69
C PHE A 149 -7.71 9.42 -4.64
N ASP A 150 -8.60 8.85 -3.82
CA ASP A 150 -9.97 9.34 -3.66
C ASP A 150 -10.01 10.74 -3.05
N PHE A 151 -9.13 11.01 -2.08
CA PHE A 151 -8.94 12.35 -1.52
C PHE A 151 -8.54 13.36 -2.61
N TYR A 152 -7.54 13.04 -3.42
CA TYR A 152 -7.08 13.93 -4.49
C TYR A 152 -8.14 14.12 -5.57
N TYR A 153 -8.87 13.06 -5.91
CA TYR A 153 -9.98 13.11 -6.85
C TYR A 153 -11.09 14.06 -6.37
N LEU A 154 -11.46 13.98 -5.07
CA LEU A 154 -12.41 14.90 -4.43
C LEU A 154 -11.93 16.36 -4.43
N TYR A 155 -10.63 16.56 -4.27
CA TYR A 155 -10.02 17.89 -4.23
C TYR A 155 -10.03 18.55 -5.61
N THR A 156 -9.80 17.78 -6.69
CA THR A 156 -9.62 18.31 -8.05
C THR A 156 -10.89 18.34 -8.90
N HIS A 157 -11.92 17.58 -8.51
CA HIS A 157 -13.17 17.48 -9.31
C HIS A 157 -14.35 18.16 -8.64
N ASN A 158 -15.13 18.86 -9.46
CA ASN A 158 -16.39 19.50 -9.04
C ASN A 158 -17.51 18.44 -9.04
N LEU A 159 -17.61 17.67 -7.96
CA LEU A 159 -18.61 16.63 -7.80
C LEU A 159 -19.91 17.20 -7.22
N GLU A 160 -21.04 16.60 -7.58
CA GLU A 160 -22.32 16.85 -6.92
C GLU A 160 -22.25 16.51 -5.43
N GLN A 161 -23.04 17.18 -4.61
CA GLN A 161 -23.04 16.99 -3.15
C GLN A 161 -23.22 15.53 -2.73
N LYS A 162 -24.13 14.79 -3.39
CA LYS A 162 -24.38 13.38 -3.11
C LYS A 162 -23.13 12.49 -3.39
N GLN A 163 -22.48 12.73 -4.53
CA GLN A 163 -21.26 12.01 -4.90
C GLN A 163 -20.12 12.32 -3.90
N ARG A 164 -19.96 13.61 -3.53
CA ARG A 164 -18.96 14.04 -2.56
C ARG A 164 -19.14 13.36 -1.19
N ILE A 165 -20.37 13.22 -0.72
CA ILE A 165 -20.67 12.51 0.53
C ILE A 165 -20.32 11.04 0.42
N LEU A 166 -20.68 10.38 -0.69
CA LEU A 166 -20.38 8.97 -0.92
C LEU A 166 -18.86 8.71 -0.94
N HIS A 167 -18.09 9.53 -1.63
CA HIS A 167 -16.63 9.44 -1.66
C HIS A 167 -16.01 9.64 -0.27
N LYS A 168 -16.45 10.67 0.48
CA LYS A 168 -15.97 10.90 1.85
C LYS A 168 -16.26 9.71 2.75
N PHE A 169 -17.44 9.13 2.65
CA PHE A 169 -17.82 7.95 3.42
C PHE A 169 -16.97 6.73 3.04
N GLY A 170 -16.81 6.47 1.74
CA GLY A 170 -15.95 5.38 1.24
C GLY A 170 -14.51 5.54 1.70
N MET A 171 -13.93 6.72 1.56
CA MET A 171 -12.58 7.01 2.02
C MET A 171 -12.44 6.80 3.54
N SER A 172 -13.39 7.30 4.35
CA SER A 172 -13.37 7.10 5.79
C SER A 172 -13.44 5.63 6.18
N LEU A 173 -14.27 4.85 5.47
CA LEU A 173 -14.36 3.41 5.68
C LEU A 173 -13.04 2.70 5.36
N ILE A 174 -12.42 3.01 4.22
CA ILE A 174 -11.14 2.45 3.81
C ILE A 174 -10.04 2.76 4.84
N VAL A 175 -9.95 4.02 5.29
CA VAL A 175 -8.97 4.44 6.29
C VAL A 175 -9.22 3.76 7.63
N SER A 176 -10.49 3.62 8.05
CA SER A 176 -10.85 2.92 9.29
C SER A 176 -10.45 1.44 9.25
N VAL A 177 -10.66 0.77 8.13
CA VAL A 177 -10.19 -0.62 7.93
C VAL A 177 -8.66 -0.69 7.98
N ALA A 178 -7.96 0.25 7.33
CA ALA A 178 -6.50 0.29 7.35
C ALA A 178 -5.95 0.48 8.77
N ILE A 179 -6.54 1.38 9.56
CA ILE A 179 -6.17 1.59 10.97
C ILE A 179 -6.45 0.33 11.80
N GLY A 180 -7.53 -0.38 11.49
CA GLY A 180 -7.84 -1.66 12.14
C GLY A 180 -6.81 -2.77 11.85
N PHE A 181 -6.11 -2.72 10.71
CA PHE A 181 -4.96 -3.62 10.47
C PHE A 181 -3.75 -3.22 11.31
N TYR A 182 -3.43 -1.95 11.31
CA TYR A 182 -2.33 -1.39 12.08
C TYR A 182 -2.51 0.11 12.26
N GLU A 183 -2.36 0.62 13.46
CA GLU A 183 -2.63 2.02 13.81
C GLU A 183 -1.75 3.02 13.03
N ALA A 184 -0.53 2.61 12.64
CA ALA A 184 0.36 3.44 11.82
C ALA A 184 -0.21 3.77 10.43
N ALA A 185 -1.27 3.09 9.98
CA ALA A 185 -1.95 3.39 8.72
C ALA A 185 -2.46 4.85 8.65
N ALA A 186 -2.83 5.44 9.79
CA ALA A 186 -3.20 6.84 9.85
C ALA A 186 -2.05 7.75 9.40
N ASN A 187 -0.82 7.45 9.85
CA ASN A 187 0.37 8.21 9.45
C ASN A 187 0.70 8.03 7.97
N VAL A 188 0.55 6.82 7.44
CA VAL A 188 0.73 6.54 6.00
C VAL A 188 -0.28 7.34 5.18
N PHE A 189 -1.54 7.40 5.61
CA PHE A 189 -2.57 8.19 4.93
C PHE A 189 -2.26 9.69 4.96
N LEU A 190 -1.96 10.25 6.12
CA LEU A 190 -1.64 11.68 6.27
C LEU A 190 -0.39 12.07 5.46
N THR A 191 0.66 11.25 5.54
CA THR A 191 1.89 11.48 4.77
C THR A 191 1.61 11.38 3.26
N GLY A 192 0.81 10.42 2.84
CA GLY A 192 0.40 10.28 1.45
C GLY A 192 -0.39 11.49 0.94
N MET A 193 -1.32 12.01 1.72
CA MET A 193 -2.06 13.23 1.38
C MET A 193 -1.12 14.43 1.24
N LEU A 194 -0.21 14.62 2.20
CA LEU A 194 0.77 15.71 2.14
C LEU A 194 1.69 15.57 0.93
N LEU A 195 2.19 14.37 0.66
CA LEU A 195 3.02 14.11 -0.52
C LEU A 195 2.30 14.53 -1.80
N ILE A 196 1.06 14.10 -1.99
CA ILE A 196 0.28 14.41 -3.19
C ILE A 196 0.00 15.91 -3.31
N MET A 197 -0.30 16.60 -2.22
CA MET A 197 -0.50 18.05 -2.23
C MET A 197 0.78 18.80 -2.59
N ILE A 198 1.92 18.40 -2.03
CA ILE A 198 3.24 18.98 -2.36
C ILE A 198 3.55 18.76 -3.84
N VAL A 199 3.39 17.54 -4.33
CA VAL A 199 3.65 17.18 -5.73
C VAL A 199 2.75 17.97 -6.68
N ASP A 200 1.48 18.18 -6.35
CA ASP A 200 0.54 18.98 -7.12
C ASP A 200 0.95 20.47 -7.16
N CYS A 201 1.32 21.04 -6.02
CA CYS A 201 1.83 22.41 -5.96
C CYS A 201 3.04 22.63 -6.87
N PHE A 202 4.02 21.73 -6.87
CA PHE A 202 5.17 21.81 -7.77
C PHE A 202 4.77 21.59 -9.24
N GLY A 203 3.77 20.76 -9.50
CA GLY A 203 3.19 20.54 -10.82
C GLY A 203 2.47 21.78 -11.37
N ALA A 204 1.66 22.44 -10.55
CA ALA A 204 0.89 23.63 -10.89
C ALA A 204 1.77 24.86 -11.17
N ASN A 205 2.77 25.11 -10.33
CA ASN A 205 3.69 26.24 -10.51
C ASN A 205 4.42 26.24 -11.84
N ARG A 206 4.71 25.09 -12.42
CA ARG A 206 5.30 25.01 -13.76
C ARG A 206 4.34 25.41 -14.90
N MET A 207 3.03 25.33 -14.69
CA MET A 207 2.05 25.77 -15.69
C MET A 207 1.83 27.29 -15.66
N GLN A 208 1.97 27.93 -14.52
CA GLN A 208 1.87 29.39 -14.41
C GLN A 208 3.10 30.13 -14.96
N ILE A 209 4.28 29.51 -14.89
CA ILE A 209 5.52 30.10 -15.44
C ILE A 209 5.57 30.01 -16.98
N ARG A 210 4.71 29.20 -17.62
CA ARG A 210 4.64 29.06 -19.07
C ARG A 210 3.49 29.83 -19.75
N LYS A 211 2.71 30.62 -18.99
CA LYS A 211 1.75 31.60 -19.50
C LYS A 211 2.31 33.00 -19.35
#